data_50add33369c000f7fc875044da483597
#
_entry.id   50add33369c000f7fc875044da483597
#
_cell.length_a   1.000
_cell.length_b   1.000
_cell.length_c   1.000
_cell.angle_alpha   90.00
_cell.angle_beta   90.00
_cell.angle_gamma   90.00
#
_symmetry.space_group_name_H-M   'P 1'
#
loop_
_entity.id
_entity.type
_entity.pdbx_description
1 polymer ?
#
loop_
_entity_poly.entity_id
_entity_poly.type
_entity_poly.pdbx_seq_one_letter_code
_entity_poly.pdbx_strand_id
1 'polypeptide(L)' 'MRHVARKRFGQHFLTDDGIIDVIVRAIDPRPGEPLVEIGPGLGALTKPLLERCKQLTVIELDRDLAARLRKTAGLDVVE' A
#
# COMPACT_ATOMS: atom_id res chain seq x y z
N MET A 1 5.72 -23.63 1.98
CA MET A 1 5.32 -23.54 1.21
C MET A 1 5.19 -22.44 0.21
N ARG A 2 4.30 -22.52 -0.49
CA ARG A 2 4.10 -21.67 -1.55
C ARG A 2 3.99 -20.25 -1.22
N HIS A 3 3.71 -19.91 0.03
CA HIS A 3 3.62 -18.56 0.46
C HIS A 3 4.90 -17.77 0.27
N VAL A 4 6.04 -18.39 0.52
CA VAL A 4 7.32 -17.72 0.38
C VAL A 4 7.55 -17.31 -1.07
N ALA A 5 7.26 -18.20 -2.00
CA ALA A 5 7.43 -17.90 -3.40
C ALA A 5 6.49 -16.79 -3.86
N ARG A 6 5.23 -16.81 -3.39
CA ARG A 6 4.30 -15.77 -3.74
C ARG A 6 4.68 -14.43 -3.19
N LYS A 7 5.19 -14.39 -1.95
CA LYS A 7 5.64 -13.15 -1.38
C LYS A 7 6.77 -12.55 -2.18
N ARG A 8 7.72 -13.41 -2.58
CA ARG A 8 8.82 -12.94 -3.37
C ARG A 8 8.37 -12.37 -4.69
N PHE A 9 7.45 -13.04 -5.33
CA PHE A 9 6.91 -12.61 -6.60
C PHE A 9 6.15 -11.29 -6.43
N GLY A 10 5.33 -11.17 -5.41
CA GLY A 10 4.61 -9.95 -5.11
C GLY A 10 5.52 -8.79 -4.82
N GLN A 11 6.59 -9.02 -4.05
CA GLN A 11 7.56 -8.00 -3.76
C GLN A 11 8.25 -7.51 -5.02
N HIS A 12 8.54 -8.41 -5.94
CA HIS A 12 9.16 -8.05 -7.19
C HIS A 12 8.26 -7.13 -8.00
N PHE A 13 6.98 -7.43 -8.08
CA PHE A 13 6.04 -6.56 -8.77
C PHE A 13 5.94 -5.20 -8.09
N LEU A 14 5.92 -5.18 -6.76
CA LEU A 14 5.78 -3.93 -6.00
C LEU A 14 7.03 -3.06 -5.99
N THR A 15 8.14 -3.56 -6.54
CA THR A 15 9.34 -2.75 -6.71
C THR A 15 9.47 -2.21 -8.13
N ASP A 16 8.56 -2.60 -9.03
CA ASP A 16 8.58 -2.12 -10.41
C ASP A 16 7.67 -0.91 -10.54
N ASP A 17 8.26 0.26 -10.73
CA ASP A 17 7.53 1.51 -10.80
C ASP A 17 6.51 1.54 -11.93
N GLY A 18 6.81 0.88 -13.04
CA GLY A 18 5.90 0.83 -14.17
C GLY A 18 4.63 0.05 -13.83
N ILE A 19 4.79 -1.07 -13.12
CA ILE A 19 3.65 -1.89 -12.71
C ILE A 19 2.84 -1.14 -11.64
N ILE A 20 3.52 -0.50 -10.70
CA ILE A 20 2.85 0.30 -9.66
C ILE A 20 2.01 1.39 -10.31
N ASP A 21 2.55 2.06 -11.30
CA ASP A 21 1.84 3.12 -12.00
C ASP A 21 0.58 2.60 -12.71
N VAL A 22 0.67 1.43 -13.33
CA VAL A 22 -0.48 0.80 -13.98
C VAL A 22 -1.56 0.48 -12.96
N ILE A 23 -1.18 -0.05 -11.81
CA ILE A 23 -2.13 -0.38 -10.75
C ILE A 23 -2.82 0.87 -10.22
N VAL A 24 -2.05 1.92 -9.95
CA VAL A 24 -2.59 3.17 -9.43
C VAL A 24 -3.56 3.80 -10.42
N ARG A 25 -3.22 3.77 -11.71
CA ARG A 25 -4.12 4.29 -12.73
C ARG A 25 -5.41 3.49 -12.84
N ALA A 26 -5.31 2.17 -12.68
CA ALA A 26 -6.49 1.31 -12.72
C ALA A 26 -7.42 1.59 -11.55
N ILE A 27 -6.86 1.86 -10.37
CA ILE A 27 -7.65 2.21 -9.19
C ILE A 27 -8.22 3.63 -9.34
N ASP A 28 -7.45 4.52 -9.92
CA ASP A 28 -7.80 5.92 -10.13
C ASP A 28 -8.32 6.57 -8.84
N PRO A 29 -7.50 6.58 -7.77
CA PRO A 29 -7.95 7.10 -6.49
C PRO A 29 -8.15 8.61 -6.53
N ARG A 30 -9.23 9.07 -5.88
CA ARG A 30 -9.58 10.49 -5.88
C ARG A 30 -9.66 11.03 -4.48
N PRO A 31 -9.38 12.33 -4.27
CA PRO A 31 -9.51 12.93 -2.95
C PRO A 31 -10.91 12.75 -2.38
N GLY A 32 -10.98 12.37 -1.10
CA GLY A 32 -12.24 12.19 -0.41
C GLY A 32 -12.91 10.86 -0.63
N GLU A 33 -12.35 10.02 -1.48
CA GLU A 33 -12.90 8.70 -1.74
C GLU A 33 -12.41 7.73 -0.67
N PRO A 34 -13.29 6.94 -0.06
CA PRO A 34 -12.84 5.94 0.91
C PRO A 34 -12.10 4.82 0.17
N LEU A 35 -10.86 4.60 0.57
CA LEU A 35 -10.02 3.58 -0.03
C LEU A 35 -9.27 2.84 1.07
N VAL A 36 -9.23 1.52 0.97
CA VAL A 36 -8.55 0.68 1.96
C VAL A 36 -7.55 -0.20 1.24
N GLU A 37 -6.32 -0.18 1.72
CA GLU A 37 -5.28 -1.08 1.23
C GLU A 37 -4.99 -2.14 2.28
N ILE A 38 -4.98 -3.40 1.88
CA ILE A 38 -4.69 -4.51 2.79
C ILE A 38 -3.28 -4.99 2.54
N GLY A 39 -2.48 -5.06 3.60
CA GLY A 39 -1.10 -5.53 3.51
C GLY A 39 -0.17 -4.61 2.78
N PRO A 40 -0.09 -3.33 3.15
CA PRO A 40 0.74 -2.36 2.44
C PRO A 40 2.24 -2.65 2.52
N GLY A 41 2.68 -3.42 3.50
CA GLY A 41 4.09 -3.77 3.66
C GLY A 41 4.97 -2.53 3.80
N LEU A 42 5.96 -2.40 2.94
CA LEU A 42 6.86 -1.25 2.97
C LEU A 42 6.27 -0.01 2.31
N GLY A 43 5.08 -0.09 1.77
CA GLY A 43 4.36 1.08 1.28
C GLY A 43 4.62 1.45 -0.16
N ALA A 44 5.10 0.52 -0.98
CA ALA A 44 5.40 0.82 -2.38
C ALA A 44 4.18 1.30 -3.15
N LEU A 45 3.03 0.69 -2.91
CA LEU A 45 1.77 1.09 -3.54
C LEU A 45 1.09 2.19 -2.73
N THR A 46 1.29 2.17 -1.41
CA THR A 46 0.67 3.11 -0.48
C THR A 46 1.00 4.56 -0.82
N LYS A 47 2.26 4.84 -1.09
CA LYS A 47 2.71 6.21 -1.34
C LYS A 47 2.02 6.86 -2.53
N PRO A 48 2.02 6.24 -3.72
CA PRO A 48 1.33 6.85 -4.85
C PRO A 48 -0.18 6.92 -4.67
N LEU A 49 -0.78 5.95 -3.98
CA LEU A 49 -2.20 6.00 -3.70
C LEU A 49 -2.53 7.19 -2.79
N LEU A 50 -1.73 7.37 -1.74
CA LEU A 50 -1.95 8.45 -0.78
C LEU A 50 -1.78 9.82 -1.42
N GLU A 51 -0.83 9.96 -2.33
CA GLU A 51 -0.62 11.21 -3.05
C GLU A 51 -1.87 11.63 -3.82
N ARG A 52 -2.60 10.65 -4.34
CA ARG A 52 -3.78 10.92 -5.14
C ARG A 52 -5.05 11.07 -4.30
N CYS A 53 -5.25 10.24 -3.30
CA CYS A 53 -6.49 10.28 -2.52
C CYS A 53 -6.40 11.14 -1.26
N LYS A 54 -5.20 11.51 -0.83
CA LYS A 54 -4.92 12.38 0.32
C LYS A 54 -5.16 11.74 1.68
N GLN A 55 -6.09 10.80 1.78
CA GLN A 55 -6.31 10.03 2.99
C GLN A 55 -6.54 8.58 2.59
N LEU A 56 -5.90 7.66 3.29
CA LEU A 56 -5.95 6.25 2.96
C LEU A 56 -5.94 5.43 4.24
N THR A 57 -6.81 4.44 4.31
CA THR A 57 -6.81 3.47 5.38
C THR A 57 -6.01 2.26 4.95
N VAL A 58 -5.10 1.81 5.79
CA VAL A 58 -4.32 0.59 5.52
C VAL A 58 -4.52 -0.39 6.66
N ILE A 59 -4.54 -1.67 6.32
CA ILE A 59 -4.64 -2.75 7.31
C ILE A 59 -3.34 -3.53 7.23
N GLU A 60 -2.57 -3.48 8.32
CA GLU A 60 -1.26 -4.12 8.37
C GLU A 60 -1.14 -4.98 9.63
N LEU A 61 -0.92 -6.28 9.43
CA LEU A 61 -0.83 -7.21 10.55
C LEU A 61 0.53 -7.21 11.24
N ASP A 62 1.58 -6.81 10.53
CA ASP A 62 2.91 -6.75 11.09
C ASP A 62 3.05 -5.51 11.95
N ARG A 63 3.32 -5.72 13.23
CA ARG A 63 3.38 -4.63 14.22
C ARG A 63 4.43 -3.59 13.88
N ASP A 64 5.60 -4.03 13.43
CA ASP A 64 6.69 -3.11 13.14
C ASP A 64 6.41 -2.29 11.89
N LEU A 65 5.84 -2.93 10.87
CA LEU A 65 5.46 -2.21 9.67
C LEU A 65 4.33 -1.23 9.94
N ALA A 66 3.36 -1.63 10.77
CA ALA A 66 2.27 -0.74 11.15
C ALA A 66 2.81 0.50 11.88
N ALA A 67 3.77 0.29 12.79
CA ALA A 67 4.38 1.41 13.51
C ALA A 67 5.07 2.39 12.55
N ARG A 68 5.74 1.87 11.54
CA ARG A 68 6.40 2.70 10.55
C ARG A 68 5.38 3.47 9.72
N LEU A 69 4.30 2.82 9.32
CA LEU A 69 3.27 3.44 8.53
C LEU A 69 2.57 4.57 9.27
N ARG A 70 2.42 4.43 10.58
CA ARG A 70 1.78 5.48 11.40
C ARG A 70 2.53 6.79 11.42
N LYS A 71 3.78 6.80 10.98
CA LYS A 71 4.55 8.04 10.90
C LYS A 71 4.20 8.85 9.66
N THR A 72 3.43 8.29 8.75
CA THR A 72 3.07 8.97 7.51
C THR A 72 1.74 9.69 7.69
N ALA A 73 1.74 11.00 7.43
CA ALA A 73 0.52 11.79 7.52
C ALA A 73 -0.49 11.33 6.46
N GLY A 74 -1.76 11.31 6.80
CA GLY A 74 -2.81 10.91 5.87
C GLY A 74 -3.13 9.42 5.89
N LEU A 75 -2.34 8.62 6.61
CA LEU A 75 -2.62 7.19 6.74
C LEU A 75 -3.37 6.91 8.04
N ASP A 76 -4.43 6.14 7.92
CA ASP A 76 -5.15 5.59 9.05
C ASP A 76 -4.76 4.10 9.10
N VAL A 77 -3.96 3.72 10.08
CA VAL A 77 -3.39 2.38 10.14
C VAL A 77 -4.16 1.52 11.13
N VAL A 78 -4.66 0.40 10.63
CA VAL A 78 -5.38 -0.59 11.44
C VAL A 78 -4.53 -1.85 11.53
N GLU A 79 -4.30 -2.34 12.73
CA GLU A 79 -3.57 -3.59 12.93
C GLU A 79 -4.49 -4.78 13.03
#